data_7d02036e0068692627fe5741a860bcf0
#
_entry.id   7d02036e0068692627fe5741a860bcf0
#
_cell.length_a   1.000
_cell.length_b   1.000
_cell.length_c   1.000
_cell.angle_alpha   90.00
_cell.angle_beta   90.00
_cell.angle_gamma   90.00
#
_symmetry.space_group_name_H-M   'P 1'
#
loop_
_entity.id
_entity.type
_entity.pdbx_description
1 polymer ?
#
loop_
_entity_poly.entity_id
_entity_poly.type
_entity_poly.pdbx_seq_one_letter_code
_entity_poly.pdbx_strand_id
1 'polypeptide(L)'
;MFSNVAFSVLAFILALGILVAIHEFGHFWVARKVGIKVQRFSVGFGKSLFTRRGKVDDTEFVLAAIPLGGYVKMLDERVEPVARHERHRAFNNQPLWARSAVVIAGPLANFLLAIVAYWLVFMMGISGVAPLIGAPVPGSLADSAGFRFEDRIVSVDGQETPTWSDASIALIESSLGVDAPLPIVVETIDGEREVRQLAITQDAMLKSDGNAIADLGFTTWWPDVDALIGEVVADGAAAAAGIQVDDLIVAIDDTPIDNWQGLVNIVRVSPGKALNLTIERDGVLEELTLTPSPVEVAGETIGRIGVIETRSAEIADKANVTVRHGPLESFTRAIGRTWDMSALTLRMLGKLFVGQASLDNISGPISIAQYAGQSASIGLDHYINFIALFSISLAVLNLLPVPCLLYTSPSPRDS
;
A
#
# COMPACT_ATOMS: atom_id res chain seq x y z
N MET A 1 -20.46 3.12 -12.77
CA MET A 1 -20.58 2.56 -11.42
C MET A 1 -20.58 1.01 -11.40
N PHE A 2 -21.44 0.32 -12.11
CA PHE A 2 -21.48 -1.16 -12.14
C PHE A 2 -20.21 -1.84 -12.69
N SER A 3 -19.54 -1.27 -13.69
CA SER A 3 -18.29 -1.80 -14.24
C SER A 3 -17.14 -1.82 -13.20
N ASN A 4 -17.05 -0.79 -12.36
CA ASN A 4 -16.00 -0.68 -11.35
C ASN A 4 -16.21 -1.68 -10.21
N VAL A 5 -17.45 -1.93 -9.79
CA VAL A 5 -17.78 -2.92 -8.77
C VAL A 5 -17.49 -4.33 -9.28
N ALA A 6 -17.88 -4.67 -10.51
CA ALA A 6 -17.62 -5.97 -11.10
C ALA A 6 -16.10 -6.23 -11.25
N PHE A 7 -15.33 -5.22 -11.66
CA PHE A 7 -13.87 -5.28 -11.74
C PHE A 7 -13.22 -5.52 -10.37
N SER A 8 -13.66 -4.79 -9.35
CA SER A 8 -13.15 -4.95 -7.97
C SER A 8 -13.42 -6.35 -7.42
N VAL A 9 -14.63 -6.87 -7.65
CA VAL A 9 -15.00 -8.24 -7.25
C VAL A 9 -14.15 -9.28 -7.99
N LEU A 10 -13.93 -9.10 -9.29
CA LEU A 10 -13.09 -10.02 -10.07
C LEU A 10 -11.63 -9.99 -9.59
N ALA A 11 -11.06 -8.82 -9.38
CA ALA A 11 -9.71 -8.65 -8.84
C ALA A 11 -9.57 -9.32 -7.47
N PHE A 12 -10.55 -9.12 -6.58
CA PHE A 12 -10.57 -9.75 -5.25
C PHE A 12 -10.64 -11.29 -5.35
N ILE A 13 -11.53 -11.83 -6.19
CA ILE A 13 -11.67 -13.28 -6.39
C ILE A 13 -10.37 -13.88 -6.93
N LEU A 14 -9.71 -13.20 -7.86
CA LEU A 14 -8.44 -13.67 -8.42
C LEU A 14 -7.33 -13.67 -7.34
N ALA A 15 -7.19 -12.58 -6.58
CA ALA A 15 -6.23 -12.51 -5.49
C ALA A 15 -6.49 -13.61 -4.44
N LEU A 16 -7.72 -13.74 -3.96
CA LEU A 16 -8.10 -14.75 -2.99
C LEU A 16 -7.88 -16.17 -3.52
N GLY A 17 -8.20 -16.41 -4.78
CA GLY A 17 -7.97 -17.70 -5.44
C GLY A 17 -6.49 -18.08 -5.46
N ILE A 18 -5.59 -17.14 -5.77
CA ILE A 18 -4.13 -17.35 -5.74
C ILE A 18 -3.68 -17.66 -4.30
N LEU A 19 -4.09 -16.84 -3.34
CA LEU A 19 -3.71 -16.97 -1.93
C LEU A 19 -4.12 -18.32 -1.34
N VAL A 20 -5.37 -18.69 -1.57
CA VAL A 20 -5.92 -19.98 -1.11
C VAL A 20 -5.24 -21.15 -1.80
N ALA A 21 -5.08 -21.10 -3.12
CA ALA A 21 -4.44 -22.18 -3.85
C ALA A 21 -3.01 -22.45 -3.36
N ILE A 22 -2.23 -21.40 -3.09
CA ILE A 22 -0.86 -21.53 -2.56
C ILE A 22 -0.88 -22.01 -1.10
N HIS A 23 -1.79 -21.53 -0.28
CA HIS A 23 -1.98 -21.99 1.09
C HIS A 23 -2.27 -23.48 1.15
N GLU A 24 -3.29 -23.92 0.43
CA GLU A 24 -3.68 -25.34 0.37
C GLU A 24 -2.59 -26.20 -0.26
N PHE A 25 -1.87 -25.65 -1.26
CA PHE A 25 -0.71 -26.34 -1.85
C PHE A 25 0.40 -26.60 -0.84
N GLY A 26 0.63 -25.66 0.10
CA GLY A 26 1.56 -25.88 1.21
C GLY A 26 1.20 -27.13 2.03
N HIS A 27 -0.03 -27.24 2.49
CA HIS A 27 -0.54 -28.40 3.20
C HIS A 27 -0.45 -29.68 2.38
N PHE A 28 -0.88 -29.63 1.14
CA PHE A 28 -0.84 -30.77 0.21
C PHE A 28 0.58 -31.29 -0.01
N TRP A 29 1.50 -30.38 -0.30
CA TRP A 29 2.88 -30.75 -0.63
C TRP A 29 3.60 -31.41 0.56
N VAL A 30 3.49 -30.82 1.75
CA VAL A 30 4.12 -31.36 2.96
C VAL A 30 3.43 -32.66 3.38
N ALA A 31 2.10 -32.76 3.36
CA ALA A 31 1.39 -33.99 3.67
C ALA A 31 1.91 -35.18 2.83
N ARG A 32 2.09 -35.00 1.53
CA ARG A 32 2.63 -36.02 0.64
C ARG A 32 4.09 -36.35 0.94
N LYS A 33 4.90 -35.33 1.27
CA LYS A 33 6.33 -35.55 1.61
C LYS A 33 6.53 -36.36 2.88
N VAL A 34 5.64 -36.21 3.85
CA VAL A 34 5.68 -36.98 5.11
C VAL A 34 4.89 -38.30 5.01
N GLY A 35 4.41 -38.69 3.81
CA GLY A 35 3.79 -40.01 3.57
C GLY A 35 2.28 -40.06 3.85
N ILE A 36 1.61 -38.95 4.11
CA ILE A 36 0.15 -38.89 4.31
C ILE A 36 -0.55 -39.01 2.95
N LYS A 37 -1.57 -39.85 2.87
CA LYS A 37 -2.42 -39.96 1.68
C LYS A 37 -3.37 -38.79 1.61
N VAL A 38 -3.28 -38.00 0.53
CA VAL A 38 -4.20 -36.93 0.25
C VAL A 38 -5.25 -37.42 -0.74
N GLN A 39 -6.50 -37.39 -0.33
CA GLN A 39 -7.66 -37.82 -1.11
C GLN A 39 -8.17 -36.74 -2.06
N ARG A 40 -8.25 -35.48 -1.57
CA ARG A 40 -8.75 -34.35 -2.37
C ARG A 40 -8.00 -33.07 -2.06
N PHE A 41 -7.70 -32.33 -3.10
CA PHE A 41 -7.21 -30.97 -3.08
C PHE A 41 -8.25 -30.09 -3.77
N SER A 42 -8.88 -29.18 -3.05
CA SER A 42 -9.93 -28.33 -3.58
C SER A 42 -9.59 -26.84 -3.42
N VAL A 43 -9.67 -26.10 -4.52
CA VAL A 43 -9.71 -24.63 -4.50
C VAL A 43 -11.16 -24.23 -4.64
N GLY A 44 -11.72 -23.60 -3.61
CA GLY A 44 -13.13 -23.26 -3.51
C GLY A 44 -13.97 -24.31 -2.78
N PHE A 45 -15.22 -23.92 -2.54
CA PHE A 45 -16.25 -24.75 -1.90
C PHE A 45 -17.46 -24.97 -2.82
N GLY A 46 -18.33 -25.91 -2.46
CA GLY A 46 -19.58 -26.18 -3.14
C GLY A 46 -19.45 -27.09 -4.35
N LYS A 47 -20.27 -26.86 -5.41
CA LYS A 47 -20.30 -27.71 -6.59
C LYS A 47 -18.97 -27.68 -7.35
N SER A 48 -18.42 -28.84 -7.66
CA SER A 48 -17.20 -28.93 -8.49
C SER A 48 -17.50 -28.51 -9.92
N LEU A 49 -16.76 -27.50 -10.40
CA LEU A 49 -16.77 -27.05 -11.80
C LEU A 49 -15.84 -27.88 -12.67
N PHE A 50 -14.69 -28.23 -12.11
CA PHE A 50 -13.69 -29.05 -12.76
C PHE A 50 -13.10 -30.03 -11.77
N THR A 51 -12.96 -31.30 -12.18
CA THR A 51 -12.33 -32.36 -11.35
C THR A 51 -11.37 -33.17 -12.20
N ARG A 52 -10.16 -33.34 -11.70
CA ARG A 52 -9.13 -34.18 -12.32
C ARG A 52 -8.54 -35.12 -11.27
N ARG A 53 -8.39 -36.40 -11.59
CA ARG A 53 -7.70 -37.35 -10.73
C ARG A 53 -6.22 -37.41 -11.07
N GLY A 54 -5.40 -37.32 -10.03
CA GLY A 54 -3.95 -37.49 -10.11
C GLY A 54 -3.56 -38.94 -10.26
N LYS A 55 -2.39 -39.21 -10.86
CA LYS A 55 -1.85 -40.56 -10.99
C LYS A 55 -1.29 -41.15 -9.68
N VAL A 56 -1.00 -40.30 -8.71
CA VAL A 56 -0.45 -40.73 -7.42
C VAL A 56 -1.58 -40.60 -6.39
N ASP A 57 -1.86 -41.71 -5.70
CA ASP A 57 -2.89 -41.84 -4.65
C ASP A 57 -4.34 -41.53 -5.10
N ASP A 58 -4.60 -41.47 -6.41
CA ASP A 58 -5.89 -41.10 -6.98
C ASP A 58 -6.45 -39.78 -6.42
N THR A 59 -5.56 -38.87 -5.98
CA THR A 59 -5.95 -37.58 -5.42
C THR A 59 -6.85 -36.80 -6.38
N GLU A 60 -8.02 -36.40 -5.93
CA GLU A 60 -8.94 -35.57 -6.70
C GLU A 60 -8.53 -34.09 -6.60
N PHE A 61 -8.16 -33.47 -7.71
CA PHE A 61 -7.96 -32.05 -7.84
C PHE A 61 -9.26 -31.40 -8.29
N VAL A 62 -9.79 -30.49 -7.47
CA VAL A 62 -11.12 -29.89 -7.69
C VAL A 62 -11.00 -28.38 -7.75
N LEU A 63 -11.64 -27.78 -8.75
CA LEU A 63 -11.97 -26.35 -8.77
C LEU A 63 -13.47 -26.24 -8.53
N ALA A 64 -13.85 -25.58 -7.44
CA ALA A 64 -15.24 -25.47 -7.03
C ALA A 64 -15.83 -24.08 -7.34
N ALA A 65 -17.16 -23.98 -7.32
CA ALA A 65 -17.90 -22.80 -7.79
C ALA A 65 -17.75 -21.56 -6.88
N ILE A 66 -17.48 -21.74 -5.60
CA ILE A 66 -17.39 -20.65 -4.62
C ILE A 66 -15.91 -20.46 -4.26
N PRO A 67 -15.22 -19.42 -4.77
CA PRO A 67 -13.77 -19.24 -4.60
C PRO A 67 -13.38 -18.60 -3.25
N LEU A 68 -14.18 -18.79 -2.22
CA LEU A 68 -14.00 -18.21 -0.88
C LEU A 68 -13.27 -19.17 0.08
N GLY A 69 -12.20 -19.83 -0.39
CA GLY A 69 -11.42 -20.75 0.42
C GLY A 69 -11.00 -21.99 -0.34
N GLY A 70 -10.53 -23.01 0.38
CA GLY A 70 -10.12 -24.29 -0.15
C GLY A 70 -9.98 -25.31 0.97
N TYR A 71 -9.61 -26.55 0.63
CA TYR A 71 -9.28 -27.56 1.62
C TYR A 71 -8.48 -28.70 1.02
N VAL A 72 -7.65 -29.30 1.88
CA VAL A 72 -6.95 -30.55 1.59
C VAL A 72 -7.54 -31.66 2.45
N LYS A 73 -8.27 -32.60 1.82
CA LYS A 73 -8.80 -33.79 2.52
C LYS A 73 -7.70 -34.84 2.60
N MET A 74 -7.22 -35.09 3.80
CA MET A 74 -6.26 -36.14 4.11
C MET A 74 -6.97 -37.39 4.63
N LEU A 75 -6.39 -38.54 4.45
CA LEU A 75 -6.87 -39.79 5.02
C LEU A 75 -6.81 -39.70 6.55
N ASP A 76 -7.93 -39.92 7.24
CA ASP A 76 -8.01 -39.86 8.71
C ASP A 76 -9.05 -40.87 9.24
N GLU A 77 -8.62 -41.77 10.14
CA GLU A 77 -9.47 -42.82 10.72
C GLU A 77 -10.61 -42.29 11.59
N ARG A 78 -10.51 -41.04 12.06
CA ARG A 78 -11.55 -40.37 12.85
C ARG A 78 -12.73 -39.91 12.00
N VAL A 79 -12.50 -39.77 10.68
CA VAL A 79 -13.50 -39.25 9.75
C VAL A 79 -14.14 -40.36 8.91
N GLU A 80 -13.35 -41.39 8.56
CA GLU A 80 -13.81 -42.48 7.71
C GLU A 80 -13.08 -43.79 8.01
N PRO A 81 -13.69 -44.96 7.73
CA PRO A 81 -13.02 -46.25 7.87
C PRO A 81 -11.81 -46.36 6.95
N VAL A 82 -10.64 -46.68 7.51
CA VAL A 82 -9.40 -46.80 6.77
C VAL A 82 -8.98 -48.28 6.67
N ALA A 83 -8.66 -48.75 5.48
CA ALA A 83 -8.17 -50.09 5.25
C ALA A 83 -6.86 -50.36 6.04
N ARG A 84 -6.68 -51.57 6.60
CA ARG A 84 -5.55 -51.87 7.47
C ARG A 84 -4.18 -51.56 6.84
N HIS A 85 -4.04 -51.78 5.54
CA HIS A 85 -2.77 -51.53 4.82
C HIS A 85 -2.50 -50.04 4.58
N GLU A 86 -3.49 -49.13 4.72
CA GLU A 86 -3.35 -47.68 4.54
C GLU A 86 -3.28 -46.92 5.88
N ARG A 87 -3.50 -47.55 7.01
CA ARG A 87 -3.50 -46.92 8.34
C ARG A 87 -2.25 -46.13 8.65
N HIS A 88 -1.09 -46.61 8.20
CA HIS A 88 0.19 -45.91 8.39
C HIS A 88 0.28 -44.62 7.60
N ARG A 89 -0.62 -44.37 6.65
CA ARG A 89 -0.72 -43.15 5.83
C ARG A 89 -1.82 -42.20 6.29
N ALA A 90 -2.55 -42.55 7.35
CA ALA A 90 -3.57 -41.71 7.91
C ALA A 90 -2.94 -40.56 8.75
N PHE A 91 -3.50 -39.34 8.63
CA PHE A 91 -3.01 -38.14 9.32
C PHE A 91 -2.94 -38.31 10.84
N ASN A 92 -3.98 -38.90 11.43
CA ASN A 92 -4.06 -39.13 12.88
C ASN A 92 -2.99 -40.11 13.40
N ASN A 93 -2.49 -41.01 12.55
CA ASN A 93 -1.47 -42.02 12.92
C ASN A 93 -0.04 -41.52 12.69
N GLN A 94 0.14 -40.31 12.16
CA GLN A 94 1.46 -39.73 11.98
C GLN A 94 2.04 -39.18 13.29
N PRO A 95 3.36 -39.16 13.44
CA PRO A 95 4.03 -38.58 14.59
C PRO A 95 3.70 -37.07 14.67
N LEU A 96 3.76 -36.51 15.89
CA LEU A 96 3.36 -35.12 16.17
C LEU A 96 4.09 -34.11 15.26
N TRP A 97 5.42 -34.32 15.05
CA TRP A 97 6.20 -33.42 14.18
C TRP A 97 5.65 -33.36 12.74
N ALA A 98 5.23 -34.49 12.17
CA ALA A 98 4.71 -34.56 10.82
C ALA A 98 3.35 -33.86 10.72
N ARG A 99 2.47 -34.06 11.71
CA ARG A 99 1.19 -33.34 11.80
C ARG A 99 1.38 -31.82 11.95
N SER A 100 2.30 -31.40 12.82
CA SER A 100 2.64 -29.98 13.00
C SER A 100 3.25 -29.39 11.73
N ALA A 101 4.15 -30.12 11.04
CA ALA A 101 4.72 -29.66 9.78
C ALA A 101 3.64 -29.42 8.71
N VAL A 102 2.65 -30.31 8.61
CA VAL A 102 1.53 -30.13 7.69
C VAL A 102 0.71 -28.89 8.04
N VAL A 103 0.39 -28.67 9.32
CA VAL A 103 -0.41 -27.50 9.77
C VAL A 103 0.31 -26.19 9.50
N ILE A 104 1.63 -26.13 9.73
CA ILE A 104 2.43 -24.92 9.52
C ILE A 104 2.69 -24.66 8.02
N ALA A 105 2.62 -25.69 7.18
CA ALA A 105 2.98 -25.60 5.77
C ALA A 105 2.13 -24.62 4.95
N GLY A 106 0.83 -24.52 5.23
CA GLY A 106 -0.05 -23.54 4.58
C GLY A 106 0.36 -22.10 4.84
N PRO A 107 0.43 -21.67 6.10
CA PRO A 107 0.94 -20.34 6.45
C PRO A 107 2.34 -20.06 5.90
N LEU A 108 3.24 -21.04 5.97
CA LEU A 108 4.60 -20.88 5.43
C LEU A 108 4.60 -20.67 3.91
N ALA A 109 3.73 -21.37 3.18
CA ALA A 109 3.58 -21.18 1.74
C ALA A 109 3.11 -19.75 1.41
N ASN A 110 2.24 -19.16 2.25
CA ASN A 110 1.82 -17.77 2.09
C ASN A 110 2.94 -16.77 2.39
N PHE A 111 3.80 -17.01 3.39
CA PHE A 111 4.99 -16.18 3.58
C PHE A 111 5.95 -16.27 2.39
N LEU A 112 6.15 -17.45 1.83
CA LEU A 112 6.96 -17.61 0.62
C LEU A 112 6.36 -16.87 -0.58
N LEU A 113 5.03 -16.94 -0.75
CA LEU A 113 4.34 -16.18 -1.78
C LEU A 113 4.56 -14.66 -1.59
N ALA A 114 4.47 -14.16 -0.36
CA ALA A 114 4.69 -12.74 -0.06
C ALA A 114 6.13 -12.32 -0.40
N ILE A 115 7.13 -13.13 -0.04
CA ILE A 115 8.54 -12.86 -0.40
C ILE A 115 8.70 -12.81 -1.92
N VAL A 116 8.15 -13.78 -2.66
CA VAL A 116 8.23 -13.80 -4.13
C VAL A 116 7.52 -12.60 -4.74
N ALA A 117 6.34 -12.25 -4.23
CA ALA A 117 5.57 -11.10 -4.70
C ALA A 117 6.33 -9.78 -4.48
N TYR A 118 6.85 -9.53 -3.27
CA TYR A 118 7.69 -8.36 -3.01
C TYR A 118 8.97 -8.36 -3.83
N TRP A 119 9.60 -9.51 -4.01
CA TRP A 119 10.77 -9.62 -4.87
C TRP A 119 10.49 -9.16 -6.31
N LEU A 120 9.36 -9.60 -6.87
CA LEU A 120 8.91 -9.16 -8.19
C LEU A 120 8.64 -7.64 -8.22
N VAL A 121 7.94 -7.11 -7.21
CA VAL A 121 7.63 -5.66 -7.11
C VAL A 121 8.92 -4.85 -7.06
N PHE A 122 9.91 -5.23 -6.24
CA PHE A 122 11.18 -4.52 -6.14
C PHE A 122 12.01 -4.58 -7.43
N MET A 123 11.91 -5.68 -8.20
CA MET A 123 12.55 -5.78 -9.53
C MET A 123 11.81 -4.99 -10.61
N MET A 124 10.46 -4.94 -10.58
CA MET A 124 9.66 -4.15 -11.52
C MET A 124 9.88 -2.66 -11.30
N GLY A 125 10.16 -2.26 -10.08
CA GLY A 125 10.34 -0.91 -9.61
C GLY A 125 9.17 -0.46 -8.72
N ILE A 126 9.52 0.29 -7.69
CA ILE A 126 8.56 0.93 -6.81
C ILE A 126 8.48 2.39 -7.19
N SER A 127 7.27 2.85 -7.48
CA SER A 127 7.00 4.27 -7.64
C SER A 127 7.01 4.93 -6.26
N GLY A 128 7.76 6.00 -6.11
CA GLY A 128 7.85 6.79 -4.91
C GLY A 128 7.93 8.28 -5.24
N VAL A 129 7.75 9.12 -4.23
CA VAL A 129 7.95 10.57 -4.37
C VAL A 129 9.45 10.86 -4.33
N ALA A 130 9.95 11.55 -5.34
CA ALA A 130 11.33 12.01 -5.37
C ALA A 130 11.63 12.91 -4.15
N PRO A 131 12.80 12.78 -3.51
CA PRO A 131 13.12 13.56 -2.31
C PRO A 131 13.57 14.98 -2.70
N LEU A 132 12.74 15.68 -3.46
CA LEU A 132 12.90 17.08 -3.84
C LEU A 132 12.41 18.00 -2.71
N ILE A 133 13.20 18.98 -2.38
CA ILE A 133 12.93 19.94 -1.31
C ILE A 133 12.20 21.14 -1.90
N GLY A 134 11.07 21.51 -1.29
CA GLY A 134 10.44 22.81 -1.51
C GLY A 134 11.23 23.96 -0.86
N ALA A 135 10.68 25.16 -0.86
CA ALA A 135 11.32 26.28 -0.17
C ALA A 135 11.39 25.97 1.34
N PRO A 136 12.59 25.89 1.95
CA PRO A 136 12.71 25.63 3.38
C PRO A 136 12.02 26.73 4.21
N VAL A 137 11.48 26.36 5.37
CA VAL A 137 10.85 27.33 6.26
C VAL A 137 11.91 28.30 6.77
N PRO A 138 11.75 29.63 6.59
CA PRO A 138 12.75 30.61 7.02
C PRO A 138 13.10 30.50 8.52
N GLY A 139 14.39 30.46 8.83
CA GLY A 139 14.91 30.30 10.21
C GLY A 139 14.85 28.87 10.77
N SER A 140 14.43 27.89 9.98
CA SER A 140 14.41 26.48 10.36
C SER A 140 15.83 25.84 10.34
N LEU A 141 15.92 24.59 10.79
CA LEU A 141 17.18 23.82 10.70
C LEU A 141 17.58 23.56 9.25
N ALA A 142 16.62 23.28 8.37
CA ALA A 142 16.87 23.09 6.94
C ALA A 142 17.38 24.38 6.27
N ASP A 143 16.76 25.53 6.56
CA ASP A 143 17.21 26.84 6.06
C ASP A 143 18.62 27.17 6.57
N SER A 144 18.86 27.00 7.86
CA SER A 144 20.17 27.23 8.49
C SER A 144 21.28 26.31 7.97
N ALA A 145 20.93 25.10 7.54
CA ALA A 145 21.87 24.15 6.91
C ALA A 145 22.13 24.48 5.43
N GLY A 146 21.44 25.48 4.85
CA GLY A 146 21.64 25.97 3.51
C GLY A 146 20.94 25.15 2.42
N PHE A 147 19.89 24.37 2.77
CA PHE A 147 19.05 23.72 1.76
C PHE A 147 18.31 24.78 0.94
N ARG A 148 18.08 24.46 -0.32
CA ARG A 148 17.42 25.36 -1.29
C ARG A 148 16.25 24.68 -1.97
N PHE A 149 15.40 25.50 -2.56
CA PHE A 149 14.33 25.03 -3.44
C PHE A 149 14.91 24.18 -4.60
N GLU A 150 14.28 23.02 -4.85
CA GLU A 150 14.69 22.02 -5.83
C GLU A 150 15.97 21.23 -5.50
N ASP A 151 16.59 21.41 -4.33
CA ASP A 151 17.60 20.45 -3.87
C ASP A 151 16.98 19.06 -3.78
N ARG A 152 17.61 18.05 -4.39
CA ARG A 152 17.22 16.64 -4.29
C ARG A 152 18.13 15.92 -3.30
N ILE A 153 17.59 15.36 -2.24
CA ILE A 153 18.36 14.56 -1.30
C ILE A 153 18.81 13.27 -2.00
N VAL A 154 20.12 13.04 -2.09
CA VAL A 154 20.74 11.87 -2.73
C VAL A 154 21.10 10.83 -1.67
N SER A 155 21.65 11.27 -0.53
CA SER A 155 21.97 10.40 0.59
C SER A 155 21.96 11.14 1.91
N VAL A 156 21.66 10.42 3.00
CA VAL A 156 21.71 10.87 4.38
C VAL A 156 22.70 9.97 5.11
N ASP A 157 23.75 10.55 5.69
CA ASP A 157 24.82 9.82 6.41
C ASP A 157 25.37 8.60 5.60
N GLY A 158 25.54 8.80 4.30
CA GLY A 158 26.03 7.76 3.38
C GLY A 158 24.98 6.72 2.93
N GLN A 159 23.77 6.75 3.46
CA GLN A 159 22.66 5.90 2.99
C GLN A 159 21.96 6.55 1.78
N GLU A 160 21.87 5.84 0.66
CA GLU A 160 21.15 6.31 -0.52
C GLU A 160 19.65 6.47 -0.24
N THR A 161 19.08 7.60 -0.66
CA THR A 161 17.69 7.97 -0.38
C THR A 161 16.96 8.29 -1.68
N PRO A 162 16.63 7.29 -2.50
CA PRO A 162 16.00 7.50 -3.80
C PRO A 162 14.57 8.05 -3.70
N THR A 163 13.90 7.88 -2.56
CA THR A 163 12.54 8.40 -2.33
C THR A 163 12.47 9.23 -1.04
N TRP A 164 11.44 10.06 -0.91
CA TRP A 164 11.15 10.77 0.34
C TRP A 164 10.97 9.83 1.54
N SER A 165 10.40 8.64 1.33
CA SER A 165 10.26 7.63 2.38
C SER A 165 11.62 7.15 2.87
N ASP A 166 12.56 6.88 1.94
CA ASP A 166 13.92 6.48 2.29
C ASP A 166 14.66 7.61 3.00
N ALA A 167 14.54 8.85 2.53
CA ALA A 167 15.14 10.02 3.16
C ALA A 167 14.61 10.24 4.57
N SER A 168 13.30 10.08 4.79
CA SER A 168 12.67 10.20 6.10
C SER A 168 13.19 9.17 7.09
N ILE A 169 13.25 7.91 6.66
CA ILE A 169 13.76 6.80 7.49
C ILE A 169 15.23 7.04 7.84
N ALA A 170 16.06 7.37 6.84
CA ALA A 170 17.49 7.62 7.07
C ALA A 170 17.72 8.81 7.99
N LEU A 171 16.95 9.91 7.88
CA LEU A 171 17.00 11.05 8.79
C LEU A 171 16.67 10.64 10.23
N ILE A 172 15.62 9.84 10.42
CA ILE A 172 15.22 9.36 11.76
C ILE A 172 16.29 8.42 12.32
N GLU A 173 16.75 7.44 11.58
CA GLU A 173 17.74 6.45 12.03
C GLU A 173 19.08 7.10 12.39
N SER A 174 19.58 8.00 11.52
CA SER A 174 20.86 8.67 11.73
C SER A 174 20.83 9.72 12.85
N SER A 175 19.63 10.22 13.21
CA SER A 175 19.48 11.17 14.32
C SER A 175 19.43 10.47 15.71
N LEU A 176 19.23 9.15 15.76
CA LEU A 176 19.14 8.39 17.00
C LEU A 176 20.54 8.11 17.54
N GLY A 177 20.96 8.85 18.56
CA GLY A 177 22.16 8.54 19.33
C GLY A 177 23.43 9.31 18.95
N VAL A 178 23.34 10.33 18.08
CA VAL A 178 24.48 11.16 17.68
C VAL A 178 24.13 12.64 17.82
N ASP A 179 24.86 13.36 18.68
CA ASP A 179 24.76 14.82 18.79
C ASP A 179 25.80 15.53 17.87
N ALA A 180 25.85 15.12 16.61
CA ALA A 180 26.73 15.70 15.60
C ALA A 180 25.92 16.14 14.38
N PRO A 181 26.36 17.17 13.64
CA PRO A 181 25.70 17.55 12.40
C PRO A 181 25.69 16.39 11.42
N LEU A 182 24.50 16.11 10.84
CA LEU A 182 24.27 15.01 9.93
C LEU A 182 24.64 15.42 8.49
N PRO A 183 25.59 14.75 7.84
CA PRO A 183 25.97 15.06 6.47
C PRO A 183 24.89 14.53 5.48
N ILE A 184 24.31 15.44 4.71
CA ILE A 184 23.31 15.15 3.71
C ILE A 184 23.86 15.58 2.35
N VAL A 185 23.98 14.63 1.43
CA VAL A 185 24.35 14.93 0.04
C VAL A 185 23.09 15.31 -0.72
N VAL A 186 23.11 16.48 -1.34
CA VAL A 186 22.05 16.94 -2.23
C VAL A 186 22.59 17.11 -3.64
N GLU A 187 21.72 16.96 -4.63
CA GLU A 187 21.91 17.36 -6.00
C GLU A 187 21.11 18.65 -6.21
N THR A 188 21.82 19.74 -6.53
CA THR A 188 21.21 21.06 -6.74
C THR A 188 20.48 21.13 -8.08
N ILE A 189 19.72 22.19 -8.30
CA ILE A 189 19.04 22.46 -9.58
C ILE A 189 20.00 22.47 -10.78
N ASP A 190 21.26 22.87 -10.56
CA ASP A 190 22.31 22.89 -11.58
C ASP A 190 22.94 21.52 -11.81
N GLY A 191 22.51 20.47 -11.09
CA GLY A 191 23.03 19.12 -11.16
C GLY A 191 24.35 18.89 -10.40
N GLU A 192 24.79 19.85 -9.60
CA GLU A 192 25.99 19.73 -8.77
C GLU A 192 25.66 18.98 -7.46
N ARG A 193 26.62 18.18 -6.97
CA ARG A 193 26.46 17.51 -5.67
C ARG A 193 27.14 18.31 -4.59
N GLU A 194 26.39 18.69 -3.59
CA GLU A 194 26.85 19.42 -2.41
C GLU A 194 26.51 18.67 -1.12
N VAL A 195 27.30 18.90 -0.07
CA VAL A 195 27.04 18.35 1.26
C VAL A 195 26.48 19.45 2.15
N ARG A 196 25.28 19.23 2.64
CA ARG A 196 24.63 20.07 3.67
C ARG A 196 24.83 19.44 5.04
N GLN A 197 25.14 20.23 6.05
CA GLN A 197 25.32 19.77 7.43
C GLN A 197 24.08 20.13 8.24
N LEU A 198 23.21 19.15 8.51
CA LEU A 198 21.97 19.36 9.25
C LEU A 198 22.21 19.12 10.75
N ALA A 199 22.12 20.18 11.55
CA ALA A 199 22.31 20.11 13.00
C ALA A 199 21.03 19.61 13.69
N ILE A 200 20.83 18.30 13.73
CA ILE A 200 19.68 17.68 14.41
C ILE A 200 20.08 17.38 15.87
N THR A 201 19.21 17.76 16.81
CA THR A 201 19.32 17.32 18.19
C THR A 201 18.30 16.21 18.46
N GLN A 202 18.68 15.24 19.30
CA GLN A 202 17.81 14.12 19.68
C GLN A 202 16.46 14.60 20.25
N ASP A 203 16.47 15.72 20.98
CA ASP A 203 15.29 16.37 21.56
C ASP A 203 14.30 16.90 20.49
N ALA A 204 14.79 17.36 19.34
CA ALA A 204 13.94 17.86 18.26
C ALA A 204 13.15 16.73 17.59
N MET A 205 13.75 15.54 17.43
CA MET A 205 13.10 14.38 16.83
C MET A 205 12.13 13.68 17.79
N LEU A 206 12.42 13.64 19.09
CA LEU A 206 11.55 13.01 20.09
C LEU A 206 10.29 13.83 20.40
N LYS A 207 10.33 15.14 20.19
CA LYS A 207 9.19 16.06 20.39
C LYS A 207 8.29 16.20 19.17
N SER A 208 8.67 15.58 18.05
CA SER A 208 7.88 15.61 16.81
C SER A 208 6.58 14.80 17.00
N ASP A 209 5.44 15.45 16.79
CA ASP A 209 4.08 14.84 16.79
C ASP A 209 3.82 13.97 15.56
N GLY A 210 4.84 13.32 15.00
CA GLY A 210 4.75 12.38 13.88
C GLY A 210 5.07 12.97 12.50
N ASN A 211 5.47 14.25 12.42
CA ASN A 211 5.91 14.88 11.16
C ASN A 211 7.31 15.49 11.28
N ALA A 212 8.27 14.66 11.67
CA ALA A 212 9.65 15.06 11.91
C ALA A 212 10.29 15.89 10.78
N ILE A 213 9.92 15.62 9.54
CA ILE A 213 10.44 16.34 8.36
C ILE A 213 9.98 17.79 8.32
N ALA A 214 8.69 18.02 8.57
CA ALA A 214 8.15 19.39 8.62
C ALA A 214 8.72 20.17 9.80
N ASP A 215 8.98 19.51 10.95
CA ASP A 215 9.57 20.13 12.14
C ASP A 215 11.03 20.55 11.90
N LEU A 216 11.76 19.86 11.03
CA LEU A 216 13.10 20.28 10.57
C LEU A 216 13.04 21.46 9.58
N GLY A 217 11.85 21.82 9.09
CA GLY A 217 11.62 22.91 8.15
C GLY A 217 11.71 22.50 6.69
N PHE A 218 11.71 21.20 6.40
CA PHE A 218 11.55 20.73 5.02
C PHE A 218 10.10 20.86 4.59
N THR A 219 9.90 21.45 3.43
CA THR A 219 8.61 21.47 2.75
C THR A 219 8.61 20.52 1.56
N THR A 220 7.45 19.98 1.22
CA THR A 220 7.30 19.18 0.00
C THR A 220 7.53 20.07 -1.22
N TRP A 221 8.35 19.61 -2.14
CA TRP A 221 8.54 20.29 -3.40
C TRP A 221 7.22 20.40 -4.17
N TRP A 222 6.94 21.61 -4.61
CA TRP A 222 5.89 21.89 -5.57
C TRP A 222 6.44 22.93 -6.55
N PRO A 223 6.31 22.73 -7.86
CA PRO A 223 6.84 23.69 -8.82
C PRO A 223 6.15 25.04 -8.69
N ASP A 224 6.92 26.08 -8.89
CA ASP A 224 6.41 27.44 -9.01
C ASP A 224 5.88 27.63 -10.45
N VAL A 225 4.63 27.24 -10.64
CA VAL A 225 3.92 27.34 -11.93
C VAL A 225 2.75 28.29 -11.79
N ASP A 226 2.50 29.05 -12.84
CA ASP A 226 1.35 29.96 -12.93
C ASP A 226 0.04 29.19 -12.66
N ALA A 227 -0.96 29.88 -12.14
CA ALA A 227 -2.27 29.31 -11.89
C ALA A 227 -3.09 29.15 -13.20
N LEU A 228 -2.49 28.47 -14.19
CA LEU A 228 -3.07 28.23 -15.51
C LEU A 228 -3.90 26.95 -15.50
N ILE A 229 -5.15 27.03 -15.93
CA ILE A 229 -6.10 25.92 -15.92
C ILE A 229 -5.85 24.98 -17.10
N GLY A 230 -5.44 23.73 -16.84
CA GLY A 230 -5.22 22.70 -17.86
C GLY A 230 -6.43 21.83 -18.13
N GLU A 231 -7.23 21.54 -17.09
CA GLU A 231 -8.44 20.74 -17.23
C GLU A 231 -9.50 21.19 -16.24
N VAL A 232 -10.76 21.17 -16.65
CA VAL A 232 -11.92 21.48 -15.80
C VAL A 232 -12.81 20.25 -15.69
N VAL A 233 -13.04 19.79 -14.45
CA VAL A 233 -13.92 18.66 -14.16
C VAL A 233 -15.37 19.05 -14.41
N ALA A 234 -16.08 18.33 -15.27
CA ALA A 234 -17.40 18.69 -15.78
C ALA A 234 -18.46 18.99 -14.71
N ASP A 235 -18.42 18.27 -13.56
CA ASP A 235 -19.35 18.45 -12.45
C ASP A 235 -18.72 19.25 -11.28
N GLY A 236 -17.63 19.97 -11.53
CA GLY A 236 -16.90 20.75 -10.54
C GLY A 236 -17.45 22.17 -10.36
N ALA A 237 -17.13 22.79 -9.21
CA ALA A 237 -17.51 24.18 -8.92
C ALA A 237 -16.92 25.16 -9.97
N ALA A 238 -15.75 24.89 -10.51
CA ALA A 238 -15.11 25.67 -11.56
C ALA A 238 -15.93 25.67 -12.87
N ALA A 239 -16.39 24.48 -13.30
CA ALA A 239 -17.26 24.36 -14.47
C ALA A 239 -18.57 25.13 -14.29
N ALA A 240 -19.19 25.05 -13.10
CA ALA A 240 -20.39 25.79 -12.75
C ALA A 240 -20.20 27.30 -12.75
N ALA A 241 -18.98 27.77 -12.41
CA ALA A 241 -18.62 29.20 -12.42
C ALA A 241 -18.21 29.71 -13.81
N GLY A 242 -18.08 28.81 -14.82
CA GLY A 242 -17.69 29.21 -16.19
C GLY A 242 -16.18 29.30 -16.42
N ILE A 243 -15.35 28.74 -15.54
CA ILE A 243 -13.91 28.59 -15.76
C ILE A 243 -13.68 27.65 -16.94
N GLN A 244 -12.71 27.99 -17.78
CA GLN A 244 -12.33 27.23 -18.98
C GLN A 244 -10.85 26.82 -18.93
N VAL A 245 -10.49 25.91 -19.83
CA VAL A 245 -9.09 25.56 -20.07
C VAL A 245 -8.37 26.78 -20.62
N ASP A 246 -7.12 26.94 -20.26
CA ASP A 246 -6.24 28.09 -20.56
C ASP A 246 -6.60 29.40 -19.84
N ASP A 247 -7.55 29.42 -18.90
CA ASP A 247 -7.73 30.55 -18.00
C ASP A 247 -6.54 30.65 -17.02
N LEU A 248 -5.96 31.84 -16.87
CA LEU A 248 -4.98 32.15 -15.84
C LEU A 248 -5.66 32.83 -14.66
N ILE A 249 -5.57 32.27 -13.48
CA ILE A 249 -6.11 32.89 -12.27
C ILE A 249 -5.11 33.94 -11.76
N VAL A 250 -5.50 35.23 -11.80
CA VAL A 250 -4.62 36.34 -11.46
C VAL A 250 -4.83 36.81 -10.01
N ALA A 251 -6.08 36.80 -9.52
CA ALA A 251 -6.37 37.20 -8.15
C ALA A 251 -7.62 36.50 -7.61
N ILE A 252 -7.74 36.43 -6.26
CA ILE A 252 -8.91 35.99 -5.53
C ILE A 252 -9.23 36.99 -4.42
N ASP A 253 -10.48 37.52 -4.38
CA ASP A 253 -10.91 38.55 -3.42
C ASP A 253 -9.86 39.70 -3.32
N ASP A 254 -9.40 40.25 -4.45
CA ASP A 254 -8.35 41.27 -4.60
C ASP A 254 -6.93 40.84 -4.12
N THR A 255 -6.74 39.61 -3.69
CA THR A 255 -5.41 39.05 -3.34
C THR A 255 -4.75 38.49 -4.59
N PRO A 256 -3.59 39.01 -5.02
CA PRO A 256 -2.89 38.46 -6.17
C PRO A 256 -2.52 37.00 -5.98
N ILE A 257 -2.61 36.22 -7.04
CA ILE A 257 -2.22 34.84 -7.12
C ILE A 257 -0.98 34.74 -7.99
N ASP A 258 0.16 34.48 -7.37
CA ASP A 258 1.44 34.40 -8.08
C ASP A 258 1.67 33.02 -8.72
N ASN A 259 1.05 31.96 -8.15
CA ASN A 259 1.25 30.59 -8.61
C ASN A 259 0.07 29.67 -8.25
N TRP A 260 0.11 28.45 -8.79
CA TRP A 260 -0.89 27.41 -8.53
C TRP A 260 -1.08 27.10 -7.03
N GLN A 261 0.02 27.07 -6.25
CA GLN A 261 -0.06 26.77 -4.83
C GLN A 261 -0.81 27.85 -4.05
N GLY A 262 -0.65 29.10 -4.44
CA GLY A 262 -1.43 30.24 -3.90
C GLY A 262 -2.93 30.04 -4.11
N LEU A 263 -3.34 29.65 -5.33
CA LEU A 263 -4.72 29.29 -5.63
C LEU A 263 -5.22 28.15 -4.73
N VAL A 264 -4.46 27.05 -4.65
CA VAL A 264 -4.83 25.87 -3.84
C VAL A 264 -4.98 26.23 -2.36
N ASN A 265 -4.08 27.03 -1.80
CA ASN A 265 -4.10 27.41 -0.39
C ASN A 265 -5.38 28.20 -0.03
N ILE A 266 -5.79 29.17 -0.86
CA ILE A 266 -7.00 29.98 -0.62
C ILE A 266 -8.27 29.13 -0.79
N VAL A 267 -8.34 28.34 -1.86
CA VAL A 267 -9.49 27.48 -2.15
C VAL A 267 -9.70 26.46 -1.04
N ARG A 268 -8.62 25.82 -0.55
CA ARG A 268 -8.67 24.78 0.46
C ARG A 268 -9.30 25.25 1.78
N VAL A 269 -8.96 26.45 2.22
CA VAL A 269 -9.47 27.01 3.49
C VAL A 269 -10.82 27.71 3.36
N SER A 270 -11.44 27.68 2.18
CA SER A 270 -12.69 28.38 1.85
C SER A 270 -13.84 27.45 1.43
N PRO A 271 -14.12 26.32 2.14
CA PRO A 271 -15.21 25.44 1.77
C PRO A 271 -16.57 26.15 1.89
N GLY A 272 -17.36 26.15 0.80
CA GLY A 272 -18.69 26.76 0.78
C GLY A 272 -18.72 28.29 0.82
N LYS A 273 -17.57 28.98 0.83
CA LYS A 273 -17.49 30.44 0.79
C LYS A 273 -17.41 30.90 -0.66
N ALA A 274 -18.25 31.87 -1.06
CA ALA A 274 -18.12 32.47 -2.38
C ALA A 274 -16.84 33.30 -2.47
N LEU A 275 -16.05 33.08 -3.52
CA LEU A 275 -14.81 33.77 -3.84
C LEU A 275 -14.97 34.51 -5.16
N ASN A 276 -14.47 35.75 -5.25
CA ASN A 276 -14.42 36.50 -6.49
C ASN A 276 -13.05 36.28 -7.14
N LEU A 277 -13.04 35.64 -8.29
CA LEU A 277 -11.83 35.37 -9.06
C LEU A 277 -11.67 36.41 -10.16
N THR A 278 -10.46 36.96 -10.28
CA THR A 278 -10.03 37.67 -11.47
C THR A 278 -9.22 36.68 -12.31
N ILE A 279 -9.70 36.43 -13.52
CA ILE A 279 -9.03 35.53 -14.48
C ILE A 279 -8.56 36.35 -15.68
N GLU A 280 -7.50 35.89 -16.34
CA GLU A 280 -7.10 36.33 -17.67
C GLU A 280 -7.47 35.26 -18.68
N ARG A 281 -8.36 35.61 -19.63
CA ARG A 281 -8.79 34.75 -20.74
C ARG A 281 -8.53 35.47 -22.05
N ASP A 282 -7.75 34.87 -22.94
CA ASP A 282 -7.37 35.47 -24.23
C ASP A 282 -6.78 36.92 -24.11
N GLY A 283 -6.05 37.20 -23.03
CA GLY A 283 -5.46 38.50 -22.73
C GLY A 283 -6.44 39.52 -22.18
N VAL A 284 -7.67 39.13 -21.81
CA VAL A 284 -8.70 39.98 -21.21
C VAL A 284 -8.97 39.56 -19.78
N LEU A 285 -9.02 40.55 -18.87
CA LEU A 285 -9.38 40.25 -17.48
C LEU A 285 -10.91 40.13 -17.35
N GLU A 286 -11.35 39.05 -16.74
CA GLU A 286 -12.76 38.77 -16.42
C GLU A 286 -12.91 38.48 -14.93
N GLU A 287 -14.05 38.86 -14.37
CA GLU A 287 -14.40 38.53 -12.99
C GLU A 287 -15.44 37.42 -12.95
N LEU A 288 -15.17 36.38 -12.18
CA LEU A 288 -16.06 35.25 -11.96
C LEU A 288 -16.27 35.00 -10.47
N THR A 289 -17.50 34.65 -10.09
CA THR A 289 -17.77 34.23 -8.70
C THR A 289 -17.82 32.68 -8.64
N LEU A 290 -17.03 32.08 -7.75
CA LEU A 290 -16.91 30.65 -7.57
C LEU A 290 -17.10 30.29 -6.10
N THR A 291 -17.82 29.19 -5.82
CA THR A 291 -17.98 28.67 -4.47
C THR A 291 -17.36 27.26 -4.39
N PRO A 292 -16.21 27.10 -3.68
CA PRO A 292 -15.59 25.80 -3.53
C PRO A 292 -16.50 24.79 -2.84
N SER A 293 -16.64 23.58 -3.41
CA SER A 293 -17.42 22.51 -2.82
C SER A 293 -16.74 21.96 -1.57
N PRO A 294 -17.44 21.79 -0.44
CA PRO A 294 -16.87 21.17 0.76
C PRO A 294 -16.64 19.68 0.54
N VAL A 295 -15.44 19.21 0.86
CA VAL A 295 -15.05 17.79 0.78
C VAL A 295 -14.34 17.41 2.07
N GLU A 296 -14.72 16.28 2.68
CA GLU A 296 -14.02 15.74 3.85
C GLU A 296 -12.78 14.94 3.42
N VAL A 297 -11.61 15.35 3.92
CA VAL A 297 -10.34 14.67 3.71
C VAL A 297 -9.65 14.50 5.05
N ALA A 298 -9.39 13.28 5.46
CA ALA A 298 -8.73 12.94 6.73
C ALA A 298 -9.37 13.58 7.98
N GLY A 299 -10.71 13.79 7.98
CA GLY A 299 -11.44 14.39 9.08
C GLY A 299 -11.46 15.94 9.09
N GLU A 300 -10.87 16.57 8.07
CA GLU A 300 -10.92 18.03 7.85
C GLU A 300 -11.80 18.34 6.65
N THR A 301 -12.67 19.35 6.78
CA THR A 301 -13.48 19.84 5.66
C THR A 301 -12.70 20.88 4.87
N ILE A 302 -12.36 20.56 3.62
CA ILE A 302 -11.62 21.46 2.71
C ILE A 302 -12.48 21.89 1.53
N GLY A 303 -12.15 23.05 0.92
CA GLY A 303 -12.74 23.51 -0.33
C GLY A 303 -12.11 22.84 -1.55
N ARG A 304 -12.91 22.49 -2.56
CA ARG A 304 -12.47 21.96 -3.84
C ARG A 304 -13.22 22.58 -4.99
N ILE A 305 -12.52 22.91 -6.09
CA ILE A 305 -13.14 23.57 -7.25
C ILE A 305 -13.19 22.70 -8.51
N GLY A 306 -12.38 21.63 -8.58
CA GLY A 306 -12.40 20.68 -9.70
C GLY A 306 -11.65 21.22 -10.93
N VAL A 307 -10.44 21.72 -10.75
CA VAL A 307 -9.49 22.06 -11.81
C VAL A 307 -8.19 21.31 -11.67
N ILE A 308 -7.48 21.14 -12.78
CA ILE A 308 -6.16 20.52 -12.86
C ILE A 308 -5.26 21.51 -13.61
N GLU A 309 -4.02 21.66 -13.17
CA GLU A 309 -3.07 22.57 -13.81
C GLU A 309 -2.53 22.01 -15.14
N THR A 310 -2.03 22.89 -16.00
CA THR A 310 -1.63 22.57 -17.39
C THR A 310 -0.42 21.63 -17.46
N ARG A 311 0.50 21.68 -16.47
CA ARG A 311 1.75 20.89 -16.46
C ARG A 311 1.69 19.68 -15.51
N SER A 312 0.50 19.23 -15.14
CA SER A 312 0.34 18.13 -14.17
C SER A 312 1.13 16.87 -14.52
N ALA A 313 1.26 16.51 -15.79
CA ALA A 313 2.05 15.37 -16.25
C ALA A 313 3.56 15.58 -16.06
N GLU A 314 4.10 16.77 -16.40
CA GLU A 314 5.52 17.10 -16.21
C GLU A 314 5.89 17.18 -14.73
N ILE A 315 5.00 17.74 -13.93
CA ILE A 315 5.15 17.81 -12.47
C ILE A 315 5.14 16.41 -11.87
N ALA A 316 4.21 15.56 -12.30
CA ALA A 316 4.14 14.18 -11.86
C ALA A 316 5.41 13.40 -12.22
N ASP A 317 5.96 13.59 -13.41
CA ASP A 317 7.23 12.98 -13.86
C ASP A 317 8.43 13.42 -13.01
N LYS A 318 8.52 14.70 -12.66
CA LYS A 318 9.59 15.23 -11.81
C LYS A 318 9.41 14.86 -10.33
N ALA A 319 8.16 14.85 -9.84
CA ALA A 319 7.82 14.51 -8.47
C ALA A 319 7.90 13.01 -8.17
N ASN A 320 7.77 12.16 -9.17
CA ASN A 320 7.77 10.72 -8.99
C ASN A 320 9.08 10.11 -9.49
N VAL A 321 9.53 9.12 -8.75
CA VAL A 321 10.70 8.31 -9.11
C VAL A 321 10.33 6.84 -9.08
N THR A 322 10.76 6.09 -10.08
CA THR A 322 10.65 4.63 -10.07
C THR A 322 11.99 4.03 -9.70
N VAL A 323 12.07 3.48 -8.50
CA VAL A 323 13.29 2.85 -7.97
C VAL A 323 13.27 1.37 -8.30
N ARG A 324 14.26 0.91 -9.07
CA ARG A 324 14.47 -0.50 -9.40
C ARG A 324 15.71 -1.00 -8.71
N HIS A 325 15.59 -2.14 -8.07
CA HIS A 325 16.70 -2.81 -7.42
C HIS A 325 17.19 -4.02 -8.21
N GLY A 326 18.47 -4.35 -8.08
CA GLY A 326 19.02 -5.58 -8.66
C GLY A 326 18.37 -6.83 -8.06
N PRO A 327 18.42 -8.01 -8.74
CA PRO A 327 17.70 -9.21 -8.29
C PRO A 327 18.05 -9.66 -6.88
N LEU A 328 19.32 -9.59 -6.49
CA LEU A 328 19.76 -10.02 -5.15
C LEU A 328 19.32 -9.02 -4.07
N GLU A 329 19.47 -7.73 -4.35
CA GLU A 329 19.02 -6.67 -3.46
C GLU A 329 17.50 -6.71 -3.28
N SER A 330 16.75 -6.86 -4.38
CA SER A 330 15.28 -7.04 -4.33
C SER A 330 14.88 -8.20 -3.45
N PHE A 331 15.63 -9.32 -3.49
CA PHE A 331 15.34 -10.50 -2.68
C PHE A 331 15.56 -10.23 -1.17
N THR A 332 16.68 -9.60 -0.80
CA THR A 332 16.97 -9.26 0.60
C THR A 332 15.95 -8.25 1.14
N ARG A 333 15.59 -7.23 0.36
CA ARG A 333 14.54 -6.26 0.70
C ARG A 333 13.16 -6.93 0.85
N ALA A 334 12.83 -7.90 -0.01
CA ALA A 334 11.57 -8.65 0.08
C ALA A 334 11.46 -9.44 1.40
N ILE A 335 12.54 -10.08 1.85
CA ILE A 335 12.57 -10.77 3.15
C ILE A 335 12.37 -9.76 4.29
N GLY A 336 13.14 -8.66 4.29
CA GLY A 336 13.01 -7.59 5.30
C GLY A 336 11.59 -7.05 5.34
N ARG A 337 11.02 -6.67 4.20
CA ARG A 337 9.65 -6.15 4.11
C ARG A 337 8.60 -7.14 4.60
N THR A 338 8.76 -8.43 4.28
CA THR A 338 7.87 -9.49 4.78
C THR A 338 7.93 -9.60 6.30
N TRP A 339 9.12 -9.51 6.88
CA TRP A 339 9.32 -9.52 8.32
C TRP A 339 8.66 -8.31 8.99
N ASP A 340 8.92 -7.11 8.49
CA ASP A 340 8.39 -5.85 9.04
C ASP A 340 6.87 -5.81 9.01
N MET A 341 6.26 -6.22 7.88
CA MET A 341 4.81 -6.30 7.75
C MET A 341 4.21 -7.38 8.65
N SER A 342 4.91 -8.50 8.85
CA SER A 342 4.48 -9.55 9.79
C SER A 342 4.50 -9.05 11.23
N ALA A 343 5.60 -8.38 11.63
CA ALA A 343 5.74 -7.78 12.94
C ALA A 343 4.71 -6.67 13.19
N LEU A 344 4.42 -5.86 12.18
CA LEU A 344 3.37 -4.83 12.25
C LEU A 344 1.99 -5.46 12.44
N THR A 345 1.66 -6.50 11.65
CA THR A 345 0.39 -7.23 11.75
C THR A 345 0.21 -7.81 13.16
N LEU A 346 1.25 -8.46 13.70
CA LEU A 346 1.22 -9.01 15.06
C LEU A 346 1.05 -7.93 16.13
N ARG A 347 1.73 -6.79 15.99
CA ARG A 347 1.60 -5.66 16.92
C ARG A 347 0.18 -5.07 16.90
N MET A 348 -0.40 -4.91 15.70
CA MET A 348 -1.77 -4.41 15.55
C MET A 348 -2.80 -5.36 16.15
N LEU A 349 -2.66 -6.67 15.91
CA LEU A 349 -3.50 -7.69 16.55
C LEU A 349 -3.33 -7.68 18.06
N GLY A 350 -2.09 -7.54 18.56
CA GLY A 350 -1.82 -7.41 20.01
C GLY A 350 -2.55 -6.21 20.64
N LYS A 351 -2.51 -5.03 19.99
CA LYS A 351 -3.23 -3.84 20.45
C LYS A 351 -4.74 -4.01 20.41
N LEU A 352 -5.26 -4.75 19.42
CA LEU A 352 -6.67 -5.07 19.34
C LEU A 352 -7.12 -5.95 20.51
N PHE A 353 -6.35 -6.99 20.87
CA PHE A 353 -6.65 -7.87 22.02
C PHE A 353 -6.59 -7.15 23.37
N VAL A 354 -5.75 -6.13 23.49
CA VAL A 354 -5.63 -5.32 24.74
C VAL A 354 -6.66 -4.16 24.78
N GLY A 355 -7.51 -4.02 23.72
CA GLY A 355 -8.53 -2.98 23.66
C GLY A 355 -8.00 -1.57 23.40
N GLN A 356 -6.76 -1.46 22.89
CA GLN A 356 -6.12 -0.18 22.52
C GLN A 356 -6.34 0.22 21.06
N ALA A 357 -7.00 -0.64 20.26
CA ALA A 357 -7.38 -0.34 18.89
C ALA A 357 -8.89 -0.54 18.71
N SER A 358 -9.55 0.35 17.95
CA SER A 358 -10.96 0.21 17.61
C SER A 358 -11.17 -0.91 16.60
N LEU A 359 -12.26 -1.66 16.75
CA LEU A 359 -12.72 -2.65 15.76
C LEU A 359 -13.11 -1.98 14.43
N ASP A 360 -13.41 -0.69 14.42
CA ASP A 360 -13.75 0.09 13.24
C ASP A 360 -12.56 0.19 12.26
N ASN A 361 -11.33 -0.04 12.75
CA ASN A 361 -10.12 -0.10 11.92
C ASN A 361 -9.95 -1.42 11.18
N ILE A 362 -10.81 -2.42 11.40
CA ILE A 362 -10.77 -3.69 10.67
C ILE A 362 -11.59 -3.55 9.39
N SER A 363 -10.90 -3.53 8.27
CA SER A 363 -11.54 -3.51 6.95
C SER A 363 -12.41 -4.74 6.73
N GLY A 364 -13.70 -4.54 6.45
CA GLY A 364 -14.60 -5.63 6.09
C GLY A 364 -14.31 -6.20 4.69
N PRO A 365 -14.92 -7.36 4.33
CA PRO A 365 -14.70 -8.00 3.02
C PRO A 365 -14.98 -7.08 1.83
N ILE A 366 -15.93 -6.16 1.96
CA ILE A 366 -16.28 -5.18 0.91
C ILE A 366 -15.12 -4.20 0.70
N SER A 367 -14.55 -3.67 1.79
CA SER A 367 -13.41 -2.75 1.72
C SER A 367 -12.17 -3.44 1.11
N ILE A 368 -11.93 -4.71 1.47
CA ILE A 368 -10.82 -5.49 0.90
C ILE A 368 -11.01 -5.67 -0.61
N ALA A 369 -12.25 -5.95 -1.06
CA ALA A 369 -12.55 -6.06 -2.49
C ALA A 369 -12.36 -4.72 -3.22
N GLN A 370 -12.73 -3.60 -2.60
CA GLN A 370 -12.48 -2.26 -3.14
C GLN A 370 -10.98 -1.98 -3.28
N TYR A 371 -10.18 -2.28 -2.24
CA TYR A 371 -8.72 -2.14 -2.29
C TYR A 371 -8.08 -3.03 -3.36
N ALA A 372 -8.57 -4.26 -3.54
CA ALA A 372 -8.10 -5.14 -4.60
C ALA A 372 -8.35 -4.54 -5.98
N GLY A 373 -9.56 -4.02 -6.23
CA GLY A 373 -9.92 -3.36 -7.48
C GLY A 373 -9.13 -2.07 -7.72
N GLN A 374 -9.00 -1.24 -6.70
CA GLN A 374 -8.20 -0.01 -6.78
C GLN A 374 -6.73 -0.32 -7.10
N SER A 375 -6.11 -1.26 -6.38
CA SER A 375 -4.73 -1.67 -6.63
C SER A 375 -4.55 -2.20 -8.05
N ALA A 376 -5.49 -3.00 -8.55
CA ALA A 376 -5.45 -3.52 -9.92
C ALA A 376 -5.66 -2.43 -10.99
N SER A 377 -6.42 -1.37 -10.68
CA SER A 377 -6.64 -0.25 -11.60
C SER A 377 -5.44 0.70 -11.69
N ILE A 378 -4.66 0.84 -10.60
CA ILE A 378 -3.44 1.66 -10.57
C ILE A 378 -2.32 0.98 -11.36
N GLY A 379 -2.10 -0.32 -11.18
CA GLY A 379 -1.06 -1.05 -11.88
C GLY A 379 -0.83 -2.46 -11.36
N LEU A 380 -0.08 -3.24 -12.15
CA LEU A 380 0.25 -4.62 -11.81
C LEU A 380 1.14 -4.71 -10.56
N ASP A 381 2.07 -3.79 -10.39
CA ASP A 381 2.97 -3.66 -9.24
C ASP A 381 2.18 -3.43 -7.94
N HIS A 382 1.20 -2.52 -7.97
CA HIS A 382 0.29 -2.26 -6.85
C HIS A 382 -0.57 -3.47 -6.51
N TYR A 383 -1.04 -4.20 -7.53
CA TYR A 383 -1.84 -5.39 -7.32
C TYR A 383 -1.03 -6.55 -6.74
N ILE A 384 0.22 -6.76 -7.20
CA ILE A 384 1.13 -7.75 -6.63
C ILE A 384 1.50 -7.37 -5.18
N ASN A 385 1.72 -6.10 -4.89
CA ASN A 385 1.96 -5.60 -3.54
C ASN A 385 0.76 -5.85 -2.61
N PHE A 386 -0.47 -5.65 -3.09
CA PHE A 386 -1.70 -6.01 -2.37
C PHE A 386 -1.76 -7.52 -2.07
N ILE A 387 -1.45 -8.39 -3.05
CA ILE A 387 -1.39 -9.85 -2.87
C ILE A 387 -0.35 -10.21 -1.80
N ALA A 388 0.84 -9.59 -1.81
CA ALA A 388 1.87 -9.83 -0.81
C ALA A 388 1.40 -9.49 0.61
N LEU A 389 0.84 -8.30 0.80
CA LEU A 389 0.33 -7.85 2.09
C LEU A 389 -0.80 -8.74 2.61
N PHE A 390 -1.74 -9.10 1.75
CA PHE A 390 -2.87 -9.96 2.10
C PHE A 390 -2.41 -11.39 2.41
N SER A 391 -1.38 -11.87 1.71
CA SER A 391 -0.74 -13.17 1.97
C SER A 391 -0.11 -13.22 3.36
N ILE A 392 0.59 -12.16 3.79
CA ILE A 392 1.16 -12.06 5.13
C ILE A 392 0.06 -12.05 6.19
N SER A 393 -0.97 -11.23 5.99
CA SER A 393 -2.09 -11.16 6.93
C SER A 393 -2.75 -12.53 7.13
N LEU A 394 -3.00 -13.25 6.03
CA LEU A 394 -3.56 -14.60 6.09
C LEU A 394 -2.61 -15.60 6.76
N ALA A 395 -1.30 -15.52 6.49
CA ALA A 395 -0.31 -16.38 7.12
C ALA A 395 -0.24 -16.16 8.63
N VAL A 396 -0.19 -14.91 9.07
CA VAL A 396 -0.14 -14.54 10.49
C VAL A 396 -1.40 -14.97 11.22
N LEU A 397 -2.59 -14.70 10.66
CA LEU A 397 -3.87 -15.07 11.26
C LEU A 397 -4.02 -16.60 11.40
N ASN A 398 -3.56 -17.37 10.40
CA ASN A 398 -3.62 -18.83 10.44
C ASN A 398 -2.57 -19.48 11.38
N LEU A 399 -1.50 -18.77 11.76
CA LEU A 399 -0.53 -19.23 12.77
C LEU A 399 -0.98 -18.92 14.20
N LEU A 400 -1.87 -17.95 14.38
CA LEU A 400 -2.43 -17.69 15.71
C LEU A 400 -3.36 -18.83 16.10
N PRO A 401 -3.30 -19.33 17.34
CA PRO A 401 -4.17 -20.37 17.83
C PRO A 401 -5.56 -19.81 18.13
N VAL A 402 -6.26 -19.31 17.09
CA VAL A 402 -7.67 -18.86 17.22
C VAL A 402 -8.54 -20.09 17.03
N PRO A 403 -9.24 -20.57 18.06
CA PRO A 403 -9.96 -21.86 18.03
C PRO A 403 -11.16 -21.90 17.07
N CYS A 404 -11.45 -20.82 16.35
CA CYS A 404 -12.67 -20.69 15.55
C CYS A 404 -12.59 -21.14 14.09
N LEU A 405 -11.42 -21.35 13.51
CA LEU A 405 -11.32 -21.59 12.06
C LEU A 405 -10.91 -23.03 11.67
N LEU A 406 -10.48 -23.84 12.65
CA LEU A 406 -10.00 -25.22 12.38
C LEU A 406 -11.05 -26.32 12.59
N TYR A 407 -12.28 -25.99 13.00
CA TYR A 407 -13.34 -26.95 13.29
C TYR A 407 -14.67 -26.63 12.58
N THR A 408 -14.65 -26.49 11.27
CA THR A 408 -15.85 -26.69 10.47
C THR A 408 -15.73 -27.99 9.66
N SER A 409 -15.62 -29.10 10.36
CA SER A 409 -16.14 -30.33 9.78
C SER A 409 -17.68 -30.25 9.86
N PRO A 410 -18.42 -30.38 8.76
CA PRO A 410 -19.88 -30.46 8.84
C PRO A 410 -20.25 -31.66 9.71
N SER A 411 -21.04 -31.37 10.74
CA SER A 411 -21.63 -32.41 11.57
C SER A 411 -22.48 -33.34 10.67
N PRO A 412 -22.41 -34.68 10.85
CA PRO A 412 -23.21 -35.61 10.06
C PRO A 412 -24.69 -35.63 10.45
N ARG A 413 -25.31 -34.53 10.82
CA ARG A 413 -26.70 -34.49 11.33
C ARG A 413 -27.66 -33.69 10.45
N ASP A 414 -27.28 -33.32 9.23
CA ASP A 414 -28.23 -32.71 8.31
C ASP A 414 -28.18 -33.49 6.97
N SER A 415 -28.75 -34.69 7.05
CA SER A 415 -29.22 -35.49 5.92
C SER A 415 -30.73 -35.52 5.92
#